data_f1c525b134b0189323c064c81a77016a
#
_entry.id   f1c525b134b0189323c064c81a77016a
#
_cell.length_a   1.000
_cell.length_b   1.000
_cell.length_c   1.000
_cell.angle_alpha   90.00
_cell.angle_beta   90.00
_cell.angle_gamma   90.00
#
_symmetry.space_group_name_H-M   'P 1'
#
loop_
_entity.id
_entity.type
_entity.pdbx_description
1 polymer ?
#
loop_
_entity_poly.entity_id
_entity_poly.type
_entity_poly.pdbx_seq_one_letter_code
_entity_poly.pdbx_strand_id
1 'polypeptide(L)'
;MTSTPNTGYLIEDQWDDWFQYSTMYDLYIVDSLSHQCYMGKTKIGQKGMVEDQRRPALPESFSRLSEDFFSLGQDSYYYENIKNLGDVMRSEILAALNDIAYNTKLIRTAQKEPVTKKSLLRSVPLTTVKEQFNRIALGGARLTPYNFEYRSVPIREGIEPITIEFNVDPDSYPPSNIHVIIGRNGVGKTYLISNMIRSIIQPRNNLRENVGETRFLHDKQTAVDHFSRIVFVSFSAFDELNFKTKSEKFVRIGLPAHSGENTHEHLNKIFAASFSACLHGPQRMLLTKVLHMLTSDPMFSESEIVTYCEEDSQYDSDTLISVFSRLSSGRKIILLSITQLVEKVMEKTLVFLDEPEGHLHPPLLSAFIRALSELLLDKNGVAIIATHSPVILQEVPRNCIWKLRRTGAYCKAERLNIESFGSDITTLTTEVFGLEVINSGFHSLLQKLVNLHGDYNAVLQALNGQLGAEGRALVKTMVMLKDENEGENDEDT
;
A
#
# COMPACT_ATOMS: atom_id res chain seq x y z
N MET A 1 39.70 5.96 11.33
CA MET A 1 39.68 4.95 12.42
C MET A 1 40.44 3.73 11.94
N THR A 2 41.40 3.25 12.69
CA THR A 2 42.07 1.95 12.43
C THR A 2 41.02 0.89 12.73
N SER A 3 40.39 0.32 11.71
CA SER A 3 39.34 -0.67 11.85
C SER A 3 39.99 -2.05 12.20
N THR A 4 39.61 -2.59 13.35
CA THR A 4 40.04 -3.95 13.74
C THR A 4 39.11 -4.96 13.07
N PRO A 5 39.64 -5.98 12.36
CA PRO A 5 38.81 -7.02 11.75
C PRO A 5 37.93 -7.75 12.78
N ASN A 6 36.76 -8.22 12.33
CA ASN A 6 35.77 -8.94 13.15
C ASN A 6 35.30 -8.15 14.39
N THR A 7 35.13 -6.84 14.24
CA THR A 7 34.76 -5.95 15.34
C THR A 7 33.51 -5.16 14.96
N GLY A 8 32.58 -5.03 15.90
CA GLY A 8 31.41 -4.15 15.79
C GLY A 8 31.67 -2.78 16.42
N TYR A 9 31.23 -1.74 15.77
CA TYR A 9 31.30 -0.36 16.26
C TYR A 9 29.91 0.20 16.44
N LEU A 10 29.61 0.70 17.63
CA LEU A 10 28.40 1.46 17.95
C LEU A 10 28.77 2.95 17.97
N ILE A 11 28.30 3.69 16.99
CA ILE A 11 28.53 5.12 16.89
C ILE A 11 27.30 5.83 17.43
N GLU A 12 27.49 6.71 18.39
CA GLU A 12 26.40 7.50 18.98
C GLU A 12 25.73 8.38 17.92
N ASP A 13 24.41 8.26 17.79
CA ASP A 13 23.60 9.20 17.04
C ASP A 13 23.24 10.42 17.93
N GLN A 14 23.15 11.59 17.32
CA GLN A 14 22.72 12.81 18.02
C GLN A 14 21.22 12.85 18.27
N TRP A 15 20.47 11.86 17.82
CA TRP A 15 19.02 11.76 18.00
C TRP A 15 18.62 11.68 19.46
N ASP A 16 17.63 12.50 19.82
CA ASP A 16 17.09 12.59 21.17
C ASP A 16 15.56 12.33 21.16
N ASP A 17 15.12 11.36 21.93
CA ASP A 17 13.70 11.06 22.09
C ASP A 17 13.07 12.00 23.16
N TRP A 18 12.39 13.05 22.70
CA TRP A 18 11.67 14.01 23.56
C TRP A 18 12.53 14.74 24.60
N PHE A 19 13.81 14.98 24.29
CA PHE A 19 14.79 15.54 25.24
C PHE A 19 14.96 14.71 26.52
N GLN A 20 14.54 13.44 26.51
CA GLN A 20 14.62 12.53 27.66
C GLN A 20 15.64 11.40 27.47
N TYR A 21 15.69 10.80 26.28
CA TYR A 21 16.55 9.64 26.00
C TYR A 21 17.28 9.79 24.68
N SER A 22 18.60 9.59 24.70
CA SER A 22 19.47 9.53 23.52
C SER A 22 20.08 8.13 23.42
N THR A 23 19.29 7.15 22.98
CA THR A 23 19.64 5.73 23.00
C THR A 23 20.03 5.19 21.65
N MET A 24 20.01 6.04 20.59
CA MET A 24 20.25 5.63 19.19
C MET A 24 21.75 5.48 18.91
N TYR A 25 22.07 4.42 18.20
CA TYR A 25 23.43 4.12 17.73
C TYR A 25 23.38 3.61 16.28
N ASP A 26 24.35 4.00 15.49
CA ASP A 26 24.64 3.41 14.20
C ASP A 26 25.59 2.21 14.40
N LEU A 27 25.16 1.02 13.94
CA LEU A 27 25.97 -0.19 14.03
C LEU A 27 26.75 -0.40 12.73
N TYR A 28 28.06 -0.52 12.86
CA TYR A 28 28.97 -0.92 11.79
C TYR A 28 29.68 -2.21 12.17
N ILE A 29 29.85 -3.11 11.22
CA ILE A 29 30.63 -4.34 11.38
C ILE A 29 31.81 -4.27 10.42
N VAL A 30 33.00 -4.58 10.93
CA VAL A 30 34.20 -4.72 10.11
C VAL A 30 34.43 -6.21 9.88
N ASP A 31 34.40 -6.62 8.60
CA ASP A 31 34.62 -8.02 8.23
C ASP A 31 36.09 -8.47 8.39
N SER A 32 36.37 -9.73 8.12
CA SER A 32 37.74 -10.30 8.16
C SER A 32 38.69 -9.68 7.16
N LEU A 33 38.18 -9.00 6.12
CA LEU A 33 38.97 -8.31 5.09
C LEU A 33 39.08 -6.80 5.38
N SER A 34 38.66 -6.36 6.57
CA SER A 34 38.64 -4.94 6.99
C SER A 34 37.70 -4.04 6.21
N HIS A 35 36.71 -4.60 5.51
CA HIS A 35 35.62 -3.81 4.93
C HIS A 35 34.62 -3.41 6.00
N GLN A 36 34.28 -2.13 6.02
CA GLN A 36 33.30 -1.58 6.94
C GLN A 36 31.90 -1.65 6.32
N CYS A 37 31.01 -2.41 6.95
CA CYS A 37 29.62 -2.59 6.53
C CYS A 37 28.67 -1.92 7.51
N TYR A 38 27.83 -1.02 7.03
CA TYR A 38 26.77 -0.40 7.82
C TYR A 38 25.61 -1.37 7.99
N MET A 39 25.25 -1.65 9.24
CA MET A 39 24.13 -2.57 9.54
C MET A 39 22.81 -1.86 9.71
N GLY A 40 22.79 -0.60 10.12
CA GLY A 40 21.59 0.17 10.40
C GLY A 40 21.58 0.74 11.81
N LYS A 41 20.42 1.31 12.19
CA LYS A 41 20.24 1.94 13.50
C LYS A 41 19.68 0.96 14.51
N THR A 42 20.24 1.01 15.73
CA THR A 42 19.75 0.29 16.89
C THR A 42 19.61 1.22 18.08
N LYS A 43 18.60 0.99 18.91
CA LYS A 43 18.47 1.66 20.20
C LYS A 43 18.86 0.71 21.34
N ILE A 44 19.62 1.21 22.30
CA ILE A 44 20.04 0.46 23.48
C ILE A 44 19.49 1.10 24.72
N GLY A 45 18.69 0.35 25.49
CA GLY A 45 18.19 0.73 26.79
C GLY A 45 18.95 0.05 27.91
N GLN A 46 18.88 0.63 29.10
CA GLN A 46 19.45 0.08 30.33
C GLN A 46 18.37 0.01 31.41
N LYS A 47 18.38 -1.02 32.24
CA LYS A 47 17.50 -1.14 33.41
C LYS A 47 17.75 -0.01 34.40
N GLY A 48 16.66 0.53 34.96
CA GLY A 48 16.76 1.54 35.99
C GLY A 48 17.25 2.93 35.51
N MET A 49 17.21 3.22 34.20
CA MET A 49 17.54 4.55 33.70
C MET A 49 16.60 5.59 34.32
N VAL A 50 17.15 6.55 35.02
CA VAL A 50 16.44 7.70 35.58
C VAL A 50 16.27 8.80 34.55
N GLU A 51 15.34 9.74 34.77
CA GLU A 51 15.03 10.82 33.81
C GLU A 51 16.24 11.70 33.45
N ASP A 52 17.20 11.88 34.35
CA ASP A 52 18.43 12.64 34.10
C ASP A 52 19.50 11.85 33.36
N GLN A 53 19.38 10.51 33.30
CA GLN A 53 20.27 9.64 32.53
C GLN A 53 19.78 9.51 31.09
N ARG A 54 20.26 10.38 30.24
CA ARG A 54 19.83 10.42 28.84
C ARG A 54 20.35 9.24 28.01
N ARG A 55 21.57 8.75 28.31
CA ARG A 55 22.25 7.64 27.58
C ARG A 55 22.47 6.44 28.49
N PRO A 56 22.41 5.21 27.94
CA PRO A 56 22.84 4.04 28.68
C PRO A 56 24.36 4.13 28.97
N ALA A 57 24.79 3.69 30.15
CA ALA A 57 26.20 3.68 30.55
C ALA A 57 26.92 2.46 29.92
N LEU A 58 27.11 2.47 28.61
CA LEU A 58 27.77 1.38 27.88
C LEU A 58 29.27 1.35 28.24
N PRO A 59 29.86 0.16 28.39
CA PRO A 59 31.32 0.03 28.49
C PRO A 59 31.98 0.42 27.15
N GLU A 60 33.20 0.96 27.20
CA GLU A 60 33.96 1.36 26.00
C GLU A 60 34.20 0.19 25.03
N SER A 61 34.28 -1.03 25.54
CA SER A 61 34.35 -2.25 24.74
C SER A 61 33.75 -3.44 25.48
N PHE A 62 33.12 -4.35 24.72
CA PHE A 62 32.53 -5.57 25.29
C PHE A 62 32.45 -6.66 24.23
N SER A 63 32.47 -7.90 24.67
CA SER A 63 32.14 -9.07 23.85
C SER A 63 30.62 -9.35 23.89
N ARG A 64 29.97 -9.00 25.02
CA ARG A 64 28.53 -9.11 25.22
C ARG A 64 28.10 -8.10 26.28
N LEU A 65 26.97 -7.43 26.05
CA LEU A 65 26.34 -6.55 27.04
C LEU A 65 25.83 -7.38 28.24
N SER A 66 25.93 -6.82 29.44
CA SER A 66 25.37 -7.43 30.65
C SER A 66 23.84 -7.52 30.55
N GLU A 67 23.20 -8.27 31.44
CA GLU A 67 21.75 -8.43 31.50
C GLU A 67 21.00 -7.14 31.84
N ASP A 68 21.72 -6.08 32.22
CA ASP A 68 21.13 -4.76 32.47
C ASP A 68 20.81 -4.00 31.20
N PHE A 69 21.38 -4.39 30.08
CA PHE A 69 21.16 -3.75 28.79
C PHE A 69 20.29 -4.61 27.89
N PHE A 70 19.53 -3.94 27.03
CA PHE A 70 18.75 -4.57 25.98
C PHE A 70 18.69 -3.64 24.76
N SER A 71 18.65 -4.21 23.57
CA SER A 71 18.66 -3.45 22.32
C SER A 71 17.47 -3.77 21.43
N LEU A 72 17.22 -2.90 20.46
CA LEU A 72 16.22 -3.09 19.41
C LEU A 72 16.67 -2.40 18.12
N GLY A 73 16.84 -3.17 17.05
CA GLY A 73 16.98 -2.63 15.71
C GLY A 73 15.75 -1.79 15.35
N GLN A 74 15.95 -0.68 14.64
CA GLN A 74 14.87 0.29 14.41
C GLN A 74 14.10 0.06 13.12
N ASP A 75 14.62 -0.76 12.20
CA ASP A 75 13.96 -1.13 10.95
C ASP A 75 14.27 -2.56 10.52
N SER A 76 13.57 -3.07 9.52
CA SER A 76 13.77 -4.41 8.99
C SER A 76 15.12 -4.57 8.27
N TYR A 77 15.68 -3.50 7.70
CA TYR A 77 16.99 -3.54 7.01
C TYR A 77 18.13 -3.80 7.97
N TYR A 78 18.06 -3.29 9.20
CA TYR A 78 19.02 -3.63 10.25
C TYR A 78 19.15 -5.15 10.41
N TYR A 79 18.04 -5.84 10.54
CA TYR A 79 18.02 -7.29 10.69
C TYR A 79 18.41 -8.04 9.42
N GLU A 80 18.02 -7.53 8.25
CA GLU A 80 18.41 -8.10 6.95
C GLU A 80 19.91 -7.96 6.69
N ASN A 81 20.50 -6.80 6.96
CA ASN A 81 21.93 -6.57 6.81
C ASN A 81 22.73 -7.51 7.72
N ILE A 82 22.32 -7.67 8.99
CA ILE A 82 22.94 -8.61 9.91
C ILE A 82 22.74 -10.06 9.44
N LYS A 83 21.56 -10.42 8.94
CA LYS A 83 21.27 -11.74 8.37
C LYS A 83 22.20 -12.07 7.20
N ASN A 84 22.50 -11.10 6.34
CA ASN A 84 23.38 -11.28 5.19
C ASN A 84 24.85 -11.56 5.56
N LEU A 85 25.25 -11.34 6.81
CA LEU A 85 26.56 -11.76 7.33
C LEU A 85 26.66 -13.27 7.60
N GLY A 86 25.53 -13.99 7.50
CA GLY A 86 25.44 -15.43 7.78
C GLY A 86 24.95 -15.75 9.20
N ASP A 87 24.55 -17.01 9.40
CA ASP A 87 23.84 -17.45 10.61
C ASP A 87 24.66 -17.30 11.89
N VAL A 88 25.96 -17.58 11.84
CA VAL A 88 26.83 -17.49 12.99
C VAL A 88 26.98 -16.04 13.44
N MET A 89 27.40 -15.15 12.54
CA MET A 89 27.58 -13.73 12.84
C MET A 89 26.27 -13.08 13.29
N ARG A 90 25.15 -13.40 12.63
CA ARG A 90 23.84 -12.92 13.03
C ARG A 90 23.51 -13.26 14.48
N SER A 91 23.66 -14.53 14.84
CA SER A 91 23.35 -14.99 16.20
C SER A 91 24.26 -14.38 17.25
N GLU A 92 25.54 -14.24 16.94
CA GLU A 92 26.54 -13.64 17.84
C GLU A 92 26.26 -12.15 18.07
N ILE A 93 26.06 -11.37 17.01
CA ILE A 93 25.80 -9.93 17.10
C ILE A 93 24.52 -9.66 17.90
N LEU A 94 23.41 -10.30 17.52
CA LEU A 94 22.13 -10.04 18.18
C LEU A 94 22.09 -10.53 19.63
N ALA A 95 22.79 -11.65 19.93
CA ALA A 95 22.95 -12.11 21.30
C ALA A 95 23.86 -11.19 22.12
N ALA A 96 24.97 -10.69 21.53
CA ALA A 96 25.90 -9.79 22.21
C ALA A 96 25.24 -8.46 22.59
N LEU A 97 24.31 -7.97 21.79
CA LEU A 97 23.53 -6.73 22.03
C LEU A 97 22.28 -6.96 22.89
N ASN A 98 21.98 -8.19 23.33
CA ASN A 98 20.74 -8.56 24.01
C ASN A 98 19.49 -8.05 23.25
N ASP A 99 19.47 -8.27 21.93
CA ASP A 99 18.39 -7.79 21.08
C ASP A 99 17.05 -8.45 21.43
N ILE A 100 16.02 -7.62 21.69
CA ILE A 100 14.70 -8.10 22.16
C ILE A 100 13.84 -8.70 21.05
N ALA A 101 14.14 -8.43 19.78
CA ALA A 101 13.49 -9.12 18.68
C ALA A 101 14.09 -10.50 18.46
N TYR A 102 15.41 -10.67 18.63
CA TYR A 102 16.07 -11.97 18.59
C TYR A 102 15.69 -12.84 19.79
N ASN A 103 15.73 -12.29 20.99
CA ASN A 103 15.34 -12.97 22.22
C ASN A 103 14.07 -12.37 22.82
N THR A 104 12.91 -12.83 22.36
CA THR A 104 11.61 -12.33 22.77
C THR A 104 11.30 -12.49 24.28
N LYS A 105 12.03 -13.33 25.01
CA LYS A 105 11.90 -13.46 26.47
C LYS A 105 12.29 -12.17 27.18
N LEU A 106 13.22 -11.40 26.61
CA LEU A 106 13.66 -10.12 27.16
C LEU A 106 12.59 -9.02 27.03
N ILE A 107 11.62 -9.15 26.13
CA ILE A 107 10.55 -8.15 25.92
C ILE A 107 9.82 -7.84 27.23
N ARG A 108 9.47 -8.86 28.02
CA ARG A 108 8.74 -8.65 29.28
C ARG A 108 9.53 -7.84 30.31
N THR A 109 10.85 -8.03 30.32
CA THR A 109 11.75 -7.28 31.21
C THR A 109 11.93 -5.86 30.69
N ALA A 110 12.21 -5.71 29.39
CA ALA A 110 12.37 -4.41 28.75
C ALA A 110 11.11 -3.54 28.89
N GLN A 111 9.90 -4.09 28.73
CA GLN A 111 8.65 -3.34 28.83
C GLN A 111 8.37 -2.73 30.23
N LYS A 112 9.06 -3.20 31.27
CA LYS A 112 8.96 -2.60 32.61
C LYS A 112 9.75 -1.28 32.73
N GLU A 113 10.70 -1.09 31.83
CA GLU A 113 11.55 0.09 31.82
C GLU A 113 10.92 1.24 31.02
N PRO A 114 10.84 2.46 31.58
CA PRO A 114 10.27 3.63 30.91
C PRO A 114 10.94 3.93 29.57
N VAL A 115 12.24 3.74 29.45
CA VAL A 115 13.04 3.93 28.22
C VAL A 115 12.53 3.10 27.06
N THR A 116 12.01 1.91 27.32
CA THR A 116 11.49 1.03 26.26
C THR A 116 10.30 1.66 25.55
N LYS A 117 9.32 2.16 26.31
CA LYS A 117 8.12 2.78 25.74
C LYS A 117 8.42 4.14 25.12
N LYS A 118 9.23 4.96 25.82
CA LYS A 118 9.51 6.34 25.42
C LYS A 118 10.53 6.45 24.28
N SER A 119 11.41 5.47 24.13
CA SER A 119 12.47 5.48 23.12
C SER A 119 12.43 4.26 22.20
N LEU A 120 12.74 3.04 22.68
CA LEU A 120 12.94 1.87 21.81
C LEU A 120 11.72 1.54 20.94
N LEU A 121 10.53 1.56 21.52
CA LEU A 121 9.25 1.26 20.87
C LEU A 121 8.50 2.52 20.39
N ARG A 122 9.13 3.68 20.41
CA ARG A 122 8.47 4.92 19.99
C ARG A 122 7.98 4.90 18.56
N SER A 123 8.84 4.42 17.63
CA SER A 123 8.58 4.36 16.20
C SER A 123 8.36 2.93 15.70
N VAL A 124 8.55 1.93 16.57
CA VAL A 124 8.46 0.51 16.21
C VAL A 124 7.36 -0.15 17.03
N PRO A 125 6.25 -0.56 16.41
CA PRO A 125 5.18 -1.30 17.07
C PRO A 125 5.69 -2.63 17.64
N LEU A 126 5.21 -3.01 18.82
CA LEU A 126 5.60 -4.26 19.47
C LEU A 126 5.22 -5.51 18.63
N THR A 127 4.16 -5.42 17.84
CA THR A 127 3.76 -6.45 16.86
C THR A 127 4.84 -6.66 15.82
N THR A 128 5.40 -5.60 15.25
CA THR A 128 6.51 -5.66 14.30
C THR A 128 7.75 -6.32 14.92
N VAL A 129 8.08 -5.99 16.18
CA VAL A 129 9.19 -6.61 16.91
C VAL A 129 8.98 -8.13 17.06
N LYS A 130 7.79 -8.55 17.48
CA LYS A 130 7.47 -9.96 17.73
C LYS A 130 7.29 -10.80 16.45
N GLU A 131 6.93 -10.19 15.35
CA GLU A 131 6.63 -10.89 14.10
C GLU A 131 7.75 -10.70 13.06
N GLN A 132 7.81 -9.53 12.40
CA GLN A 132 8.75 -9.30 11.31
C GLN A 132 10.21 -9.32 11.79
N PHE A 133 10.54 -8.50 12.79
CA PHE A 133 11.92 -8.42 13.27
C PHE A 133 12.40 -9.72 13.88
N ASN A 134 11.56 -10.38 14.67
CA ASN A 134 11.89 -11.71 15.23
C ASN A 134 12.11 -12.74 14.12
N ARG A 135 11.25 -12.78 13.10
CA ARG A 135 11.39 -13.70 11.98
C ARG A 135 12.71 -13.49 11.24
N ILE A 136 13.08 -12.24 10.91
CA ILE A 136 14.34 -11.93 10.22
C ILE A 136 15.54 -12.18 11.13
N ALA A 137 15.46 -11.76 12.40
CA ALA A 137 16.49 -12.00 13.39
C ALA A 137 16.82 -13.50 13.59
N LEU A 138 15.81 -14.37 13.42
CA LEU A 138 15.98 -15.82 13.43
C LEU A 138 16.40 -16.43 12.08
N GLY A 139 16.65 -15.61 11.05
CA GLY A 139 17.06 -16.03 9.71
C GLY A 139 15.95 -16.27 8.73
N GLY A 140 14.69 -16.03 9.11
CA GLY A 140 13.52 -16.16 8.24
C GLY A 140 13.43 -15.05 7.17
N ALA A 141 12.48 -15.19 6.26
CA ALA A 141 12.23 -14.23 5.19
C ALA A 141 11.59 -12.92 5.74
N ARG A 142 11.91 -11.80 5.12
CA ARG A 142 11.28 -10.50 5.43
C ARG A 142 9.80 -10.52 5.07
N LEU A 143 9.48 -11.04 3.90
CA LEU A 143 8.12 -11.14 3.39
C LEU A 143 7.57 -12.56 3.58
N THR A 144 6.26 -12.68 3.72
CA THR A 144 5.56 -13.95 3.81
C THR A 144 4.48 -14.04 2.74
N PRO A 145 4.26 -15.23 2.15
CA PRO A 145 3.16 -15.41 1.23
C PRO A 145 1.82 -15.27 1.94
N TYR A 146 0.82 -14.78 1.20
CA TYR A 146 -0.58 -14.79 1.61
C TYR A 146 -1.39 -15.56 0.58
N ASN A 147 -2.27 -16.43 1.07
CA ASN A 147 -3.25 -17.10 0.23
C ASN A 147 -4.58 -17.14 0.97
N PHE A 148 -5.48 -16.25 0.60
CA PHE A 148 -6.79 -16.12 1.23
C PHE A 148 -7.88 -15.88 0.18
N GLU A 149 -9.10 -16.22 0.53
CA GLU A 149 -10.26 -16.01 -0.32
C GLU A 149 -11.38 -15.29 0.45
N TYR A 150 -12.20 -14.59 -0.31
CA TYR A 150 -13.48 -14.10 0.15
C TYR A 150 -14.60 -14.80 -0.62
N ARG A 151 -15.57 -15.33 0.11
CA ARG A 151 -16.79 -15.91 -0.43
C ARG A 151 -18.00 -15.09 0.02
N SER A 152 -18.73 -14.54 -0.95
CA SER A 152 -19.94 -13.76 -0.66
C SER A 152 -21.10 -14.66 -0.21
N VAL A 153 -22.14 -14.03 0.37
CA VAL A 153 -23.43 -14.71 0.56
C VAL A 153 -24.16 -14.77 -0.78
N PRO A 154 -24.88 -15.87 -1.10
CA PRO A 154 -25.74 -15.93 -2.27
C PRO A 154 -26.80 -14.82 -2.22
N ILE A 155 -26.98 -14.08 -3.31
CA ILE A 155 -27.97 -12.98 -3.39
C ILE A 155 -29.40 -13.53 -3.35
N ARG A 156 -29.62 -14.73 -3.91
CA ARG A 156 -30.87 -15.48 -3.91
C ARG A 156 -30.55 -16.97 -3.91
N GLU A 157 -31.54 -17.77 -3.49
CA GLU A 157 -31.48 -19.21 -3.59
C GLU A 157 -31.29 -19.64 -5.08
N GLY A 158 -30.34 -20.53 -5.34
CA GLY A 158 -29.97 -20.97 -6.69
C GLY A 158 -28.94 -20.11 -7.42
N ILE A 159 -28.46 -19.01 -6.82
CA ILE A 159 -27.35 -18.21 -7.38
C ILE A 159 -26.06 -18.56 -6.61
N GLU A 160 -25.02 -18.95 -7.34
CA GLU A 160 -23.72 -19.22 -6.75
C GLU A 160 -23.09 -17.97 -6.13
N PRO A 161 -22.47 -18.09 -4.94
CA PRO A 161 -21.75 -17.00 -4.32
C PRO A 161 -20.52 -16.61 -5.13
N ILE A 162 -20.17 -15.33 -5.10
CA ILE A 162 -18.90 -14.85 -5.69
C ILE A 162 -17.77 -15.35 -4.77
N THR A 163 -16.78 -16.01 -5.37
CA THR A 163 -15.53 -16.36 -4.68
C THR A 163 -14.38 -15.59 -5.36
N ILE A 164 -13.59 -14.90 -4.56
CA ILE A 164 -12.42 -14.12 -5.00
C ILE A 164 -11.21 -14.58 -4.19
N GLU A 165 -10.19 -15.06 -4.89
CA GLU A 165 -8.93 -15.52 -4.30
C GLU A 165 -7.86 -14.46 -4.44
N PHE A 166 -7.06 -14.30 -3.39
CA PHE A 166 -5.94 -13.39 -3.29
C PHE A 166 -4.69 -14.20 -2.97
N ASN A 167 -3.75 -14.20 -3.91
CA ASN A 167 -2.48 -14.91 -3.77
C ASN A 167 -1.35 -13.90 -3.87
N VAL A 168 -0.61 -13.72 -2.78
CA VAL A 168 0.56 -12.83 -2.71
C VAL A 168 1.80 -13.69 -2.59
N ASP A 169 2.62 -13.63 -3.62
CA ASP A 169 3.93 -14.27 -3.69
C ASP A 169 5.01 -13.20 -3.46
N PRO A 170 5.79 -13.30 -2.36
CA PRO A 170 6.84 -12.34 -2.05
C PRO A 170 7.94 -12.23 -3.11
N ASP A 171 8.19 -13.32 -3.83
CA ASP A 171 9.26 -13.41 -4.83
C ASP A 171 8.79 -13.06 -6.24
N SER A 172 7.52 -12.71 -6.41
CA SER A 172 6.96 -12.34 -7.71
C SER A 172 7.49 -11.01 -8.24
N TYR A 173 7.77 -10.97 -9.54
CA TYR A 173 8.07 -9.74 -10.25
C TYR A 173 7.26 -9.68 -11.56
N PRO A 174 6.37 -8.71 -11.73
CA PRO A 174 6.05 -7.58 -10.83
C PRO A 174 5.44 -8.03 -9.50
N PRO A 175 5.49 -7.18 -8.44
CA PRO A 175 4.95 -7.52 -7.12
C PRO A 175 3.46 -7.86 -7.17
N SER A 176 3.05 -8.88 -6.40
CA SER A 176 1.66 -9.36 -6.30
C SER A 176 0.93 -8.87 -5.05
N ASN A 177 1.47 -7.88 -4.35
CA ASN A 177 0.92 -7.33 -3.11
C ASN A 177 -0.23 -6.32 -3.30
N ILE A 178 -0.58 -5.99 -4.56
CA ILE A 178 -1.77 -5.21 -4.91
C ILE A 178 -2.71 -6.06 -5.74
N HIS A 179 -3.94 -6.21 -5.27
CA HIS A 179 -5.04 -6.85 -5.98
C HIS A 179 -6.08 -5.82 -6.41
N VAL A 180 -6.68 -6.04 -7.56
CA VAL A 180 -7.66 -5.13 -8.14
C VAL A 180 -8.97 -5.84 -8.41
N ILE A 181 -10.07 -5.18 -8.04
CA ILE A 181 -11.43 -5.56 -8.38
C ILE A 181 -11.97 -4.49 -9.33
N ILE A 182 -12.05 -4.82 -10.62
CA ILE A 182 -12.52 -3.89 -11.65
C ILE A 182 -13.91 -4.26 -12.17
N GLY A 183 -14.66 -3.26 -12.58
CA GLY A 183 -15.97 -3.41 -13.18
C GLY A 183 -16.70 -2.08 -13.31
N ARG A 184 -17.85 -2.10 -13.97
CA ARG A 184 -18.70 -0.92 -14.21
C ARG A 184 -19.17 -0.26 -12.92
N ASN A 185 -19.59 1.00 -13.02
CA ASN A 185 -20.28 1.64 -11.93
C ASN A 185 -21.60 0.90 -11.63
N GLY A 186 -21.92 0.75 -10.34
CA GLY A 186 -23.11 0.02 -9.89
C GLY A 186 -23.03 -1.50 -9.95
N VAL A 187 -21.89 -2.10 -10.35
CA VAL A 187 -21.73 -3.57 -10.34
C VAL A 187 -21.64 -4.16 -8.93
N GLY A 188 -21.32 -3.32 -7.94
CA GLY A 188 -21.24 -3.71 -6.53
C GLY A 188 -19.83 -3.82 -5.95
N LYS A 189 -18.82 -3.15 -6.54
CA LYS A 189 -17.43 -3.15 -6.05
C LYS A 189 -17.33 -2.66 -4.60
N THR A 190 -17.85 -1.46 -4.31
CA THR A 190 -17.89 -0.88 -2.95
C THR A 190 -18.63 -1.77 -1.95
N TYR A 191 -19.75 -2.37 -2.37
CA TYR A 191 -20.51 -3.31 -1.55
C TYR A 191 -19.68 -4.56 -1.20
N LEU A 192 -18.95 -5.09 -2.19
CA LEU A 192 -18.08 -6.25 -2.02
C LEU A 192 -16.94 -5.94 -1.03
N ILE A 193 -16.23 -4.83 -1.21
CA ILE A 193 -15.19 -4.38 -0.28
C ILE A 193 -15.76 -4.18 1.13
N SER A 194 -16.91 -3.53 1.26
CA SER A 194 -17.56 -3.33 2.55
C SER A 194 -17.82 -4.63 3.28
N ASN A 195 -18.32 -5.64 2.56
CA ASN A 195 -18.59 -6.95 3.14
C ASN A 195 -17.31 -7.70 3.48
N MET A 196 -16.26 -7.61 2.67
CA MET A 196 -14.94 -8.17 3.00
C MET A 196 -14.39 -7.56 4.30
N ILE A 197 -14.40 -6.24 4.43
CA ILE A 197 -13.99 -5.56 5.66
C ILE A 197 -14.79 -6.05 6.85
N ARG A 198 -16.13 -6.09 6.74
CA ARG A 198 -17.03 -6.56 7.81
C ARG A 198 -16.74 -8.00 8.19
N SER A 199 -16.49 -8.88 7.22
CA SER A 199 -16.20 -10.31 7.48
C SER A 199 -14.93 -10.50 8.32
N ILE A 200 -13.98 -9.53 8.25
CA ILE A 200 -12.71 -9.58 8.98
C ILE A 200 -12.82 -8.92 10.36
N ILE A 201 -13.48 -7.74 10.47
CA ILE A 201 -13.44 -6.93 11.70
C ILE A 201 -14.56 -7.25 12.70
N GLN A 202 -15.62 -7.95 12.28
CA GLN A 202 -16.76 -8.26 13.14
C GLN A 202 -16.65 -9.66 13.76
N PRO A 203 -16.93 -9.80 15.09
CA PRO A 203 -16.94 -11.11 15.74
C PRO A 203 -17.96 -12.04 15.13
N ARG A 204 -17.60 -13.32 15.08
CA ARG A 204 -18.28 -14.43 14.37
C ARG A 204 -19.77 -14.64 14.64
N ASN A 205 -20.39 -14.04 15.65
CA ASN A 205 -21.67 -14.56 16.17
C ASN A 205 -22.96 -13.92 15.68
N ASN A 206 -22.97 -12.72 15.05
CA ASN A 206 -24.25 -12.05 14.75
C ASN A 206 -24.49 -11.54 13.32
N LEU A 207 -23.52 -11.64 12.40
CA LEU A 207 -23.69 -11.02 11.07
C LEU A 207 -23.20 -11.87 9.89
N ARG A 208 -22.85 -13.14 10.12
CA ARG A 208 -22.31 -14.03 9.08
C ARG A 208 -23.27 -14.33 7.95
N GLU A 209 -24.55 -14.35 8.22
CA GLU A 209 -25.56 -14.73 7.25
C GLU A 209 -25.68 -13.74 6.08
N ASN A 210 -25.25 -12.47 6.27
CA ASN A 210 -25.42 -11.41 5.28
C ASN A 210 -24.12 -10.79 4.73
N VAL A 211 -22.95 -11.19 5.22
CA VAL A 211 -21.67 -10.51 4.92
C VAL A 211 -20.71 -11.36 4.12
N GLY A 212 -20.84 -12.66 4.13
CA GLY A 212 -19.87 -13.60 3.56
C GLY A 212 -18.71 -13.91 4.51
N GLU A 213 -17.68 -14.58 4.01
CA GLU A 213 -16.56 -15.08 4.80
C GLU A 213 -15.21 -14.83 4.10
N THR A 214 -14.25 -14.32 4.86
CA THR A 214 -12.83 -14.27 4.45
C THR A 214 -12.07 -15.34 5.22
N ARG A 215 -11.36 -16.23 4.50
CA ARG A 215 -10.58 -17.33 5.09
C ARG A 215 -9.22 -17.50 4.41
N PHE A 216 -8.24 -17.98 5.16
CA PHE A 216 -6.94 -18.40 4.63
C PHE A 216 -7.02 -19.84 4.15
N LEU A 217 -6.43 -20.16 2.98
CA LEU A 217 -6.60 -21.49 2.35
C LEU A 217 -5.73 -22.57 2.99
N HIS A 218 -4.59 -22.18 3.56
CA HIS A 218 -3.61 -23.14 4.11
C HIS A 218 -3.38 -23.00 5.62
N ASP A 219 -4.15 -22.15 6.31
CA ASP A 219 -4.04 -21.92 7.75
C ASP A 219 -5.38 -22.08 8.43
N LYS A 220 -5.35 -22.66 9.64
CA LYS A 220 -6.54 -22.77 10.50
C LYS A 220 -6.86 -21.46 11.24
N GLN A 221 -5.96 -20.48 11.18
CA GLN A 221 -6.18 -19.19 11.80
C GLN A 221 -7.24 -18.40 11.03
N THR A 222 -7.95 -17.53 11.73
CA THR A 222 -8.95 -16.69 11.09
C THR A 222 -8.28 -15.48 10.42
N ALA A 223 -8.93 -14.88 9.43
CA ALA A 223 -8.42 -13.66 8.77
C ALA A 223 -8.16 -12.52 9.78
N VAL A 224 -8.91 -12.49 10.89
CA VAL A 224 -8.70 -11.53 11.99
C VAL A 224 -7.37 -11.74 12.71
N ASP A 225 -6.88 -12.96 12.76
CA ASP A 225 -5.62 -13.29 13.43
C ASP A 225 -4.41 -13.07 12.53
N HIS A 226 -4.58 -13.22 11.21
CA HIS A 226 -3.53 -13.03 10.22
C HIS A 226 -3.17 -11.56 9.98
N PHE A 227 -4.18 -10.68 9.87
CA PHE A 227 -3.94 -9.27 9.66
C PHE A 227 -3.85 -8.52 10.99
N SER A 228 -2.74 -7.80 11.19
CA SER A 228 -2.56 -6.97 12.39
C SER A 228 -3.44 -5.74 12.36
N ARG A 229 -3.71 -5.22 11.16
CA ARG A 229 -4.54 -4.03 10.94
C ARG A 229 -5.29 -4.09 9.63
N ILE A 230 -6.47 -3.50 9.59
CA ILE A 230 -7.27 -3.24 8.40
C ILE A 230 -7.36 -1.74 8.21
N VAL A 231 -6.92 -1.25 7.06
CA VAL A 231 -6.99 0.16 6.70
C VAL A 231 -7.96 0.32 5.53
N PHE A 232 -8.92 1.22 5.65
CA PHE A 232 -9.81 1.59 4.56
C PHE A 232 -9.53 3.03 4.14
N VAL A 233 -9.18 3.22 2.87
CA VAL A 233 -8.91 4.54 2.27
C VAL A 233 -10.09 4.92 1.38
N SER A 234 -10.75 6.02 1.72
CA SER A 234 -11.86 6.58 0.97
C SER A 234 -11.48 7.91 0.36
N PHE A 235 -11.66 8.04 -0.94
CA PHE A 235 -11.41 9.27 -1.70
C PHE A 235 -12.69 10.05 -1.96
N SER A 236 -13.86 9.52 -1.62
CA SER A 236 -15.16 10.13 -1.81
C SER A 236 -15.79 10.60 -0.50
N ALA A 237 -16.31 11.84 -0.50
CA ALA A 237 -17.11 12.35 0.61
C ALA A 237 -18.50 11.68 0.71
N PHE A 238 -18.90 10.92 -0.32
CA PHE A 238 -20.18 10.21 -0.39
C PHE A 238 -20.09 8.76 0.11
N ASP A 239 -18.91 8.31 0.49
CA ASP A 239 -18.74 6.96 1.03
C ASP A 239 -19.29 6.87 2.46
N GLU A 240 -20.55 6.53 2.56
CA GLU A 240 -21.26 6.29 3.83
C GLU A 240 -20.88 4.96 4.50
N LEU A 241 -19.68 4.42 4.25
CA LEU A 241 -19.21 3.21 4.91
C LEU A 241 -18.95 3.49 6.41
N ASN A 242 -20.04 3.66 7.16
CA ASN A 242 -20.00 3.79 8.61
C ASN A 242 -19.86 2.41 9.25
N PHE A 243 -18.62 1.95 9.39
CA PHE A 243 -18.34 0.80 10.21
C PHE A 243 -18.45 1.23 11.70
N LYS A 244 -19.59 0.91 12.33
CA LYS A 244 -19.75 1.04 13.79
C LYS A 244 -18.94 -0.07 14.48
N THR A 245 -17.61 0.02 14.42
CA THR A 245 -16.73 -0.92 15.09
C THR A 245 -15.93 -0.22 16.18
N LYS A 246 -15.77 -0.92 17.33
CA LYS A 246 -14.83 -0.53 18.39
C LYS A 246 -13.48 -1.25 18.24
N SER A 247 -13.24 -1.93 17.12
CA SER A 247 -12.01 -2.67 16.90
C SER A 247 -10.85 -1.69 16.69
N GLU A 248 -9.84 -1.75 17.54
CA GLU A 248 -8.58 -1.00 17.39
C GLU A 248 -7.79 -1.42 16.14
N LYS A 249 -8.13 -2.57 15.55
CA LYS A 249 -7.51 -3.06 14.31
C LYS A 249 -8.01 -2.33 13.06
N PHE A 250 -9.13 -1.61 13.12
CA PHE A 250 -9.70 -0.92 11.96
C PHE A 250 -9.36 0.56 11.99
N VAL A 251 -8.82 1.06 10.87
CA VAL A 251 -8.48 2.48 10.68
C VAL A 251 -9.08 2.96 9.36
N ARG A 252 -9.77 4.09 9.39
CA ARG A 252 -10.21 4.79 8.18
C ARG A 252 -9.28 5.95 7.89
N ILE A 253 -8.88 6.08 6.63
CA ILE A 253 -8.07 7.17 6.07
C ILE A 253 -8.89 7.86 4.97
N GLY A 254 -8.71 9.14 4.79
CA GLY A 254 -9.32 9.91 3.70
C GLY A 254 -10.25 11.02 4.16
N LEU A 255 -11.14 11.45 3.28
CA LEU A 255 -12.03 12.58 3.54
C LEU A 255 -13.05 12.24 4.63
N PRO A 256 -13.25 13.12 5.64
CA PRO A 256 -14.26 12.89 6.68
C PRO A 256 -15.67 12.99 6.09
N ALA A 257 -16.53 12.04 6.44
CA ALA A 257 -17.86 11.89 5.88
C ALA A 257 -18.84 13.02 6.23
N HIS A 258 -18.67 13.79 7.26
CA HIS A 258 -19.46 14.98 7.64
C HIS A 258 -18.70 15.69 8.78
N SER A 259 -18.03 16.80 8.50
CA SER A 259 -17.65 17.77 9.51
C SER A 259 -18.34 19.09 9.21
N GLY A 260 -19.16 19.57 10.12
CA GLY A 260 -19.72 20.92 10.07
C GLY A 260 -18.67 22.01 10.28
N GLU A 261 -17.41 21.61 10.46
CA GLU A 261 -16.23 22.48 10.52
C GLU A 261 -15.64 22.69 9.12
N ASN A 262 -14.88 23.78 8.96
CA ASN A 262 -14.20 24.12 7.73
C ASN A 262 -13.31 22.95 7.28
N THR A 263 -13.80 22.14 6.33
CA THR A 263 -13.19 20.87 5.90
C THR A 263 -11.72 21.04 5.52
N HIS A 264 -11.36 22.18 4.90
CA HIS A 264 -9.99 22.48 4.51
C HIS A 264 -9.05 22.64 5.70
N GLU A 265 -9.49 23.34 6.75
CA GLU A 265 -8.68 23.54 7.96
C GLU A 265 -8.46 22.23 8.71
N HIS A 266 -9.48 21.40 8.78
CA HIS A 266 -9.40 20.07 9.38
C HIS A 266 -8.40 19.15 8.64
N LEU A 267 -8.44 19.12 7.31
CA LEU A 267 -7.49 18.34 6.49
C LEU A 267 -6.05 18.84 6.64
N ASN A 268 -5.83 20.16 6.72
CA ASN A 268 -4.52 20.73 6.95
C ASN A 268 -3.94 20.30 8.32
N LYS A 269 -4.76 20.30 9.37
CA LYS A 269 -4.35 19.84 10.72
C LYS A 269 -4.01 18.35 10.73
N ILE A 270 -4.85 17.52 10.09
CA ILE A 270 -4.59 16.07 9.98
C ILE A 270 -3.27 15.83 9.24
N PHE A 271 -3.06 16.51 8.10
CA PHE A 271 -1.83 16.38 7.34
C PHE A 271 -0.60 16.74 8.18
N ALA A 272 -0.59 17.93 8.79
CA ALA A 272 0.54 18.38 9.58
C ALA A 272 0.86 17.43 10.74
N ALA A 273 -0.16 16.92 11.44
CA ALA A 273 0.00 15.96 12.53
C ALA A 273 0.59 14.62 12.04
N SER A 274 0.04 14.05 10.95
CA SER A 274 0.52 12.79 10.39
C SER A 274 1.92 12.93 9.79
N PHE A 275 2.19 14.03 9.08
CA PHE A 275 3.51 14.28 8.49
C PHE A 275 4.58 14.41 9.58
N SER A 276 4.32 15.22 10.62
CA SER A 276 5.23 15.37 11.75
C SER A 276 5.48 14.04 12.47
N ALA A 277 4.46 13.19 12.60
CA ALA A 277 4.62 11.85 13.17
C ALA A 277 5.55 10.96 12.33
N CYS A 278 5.54 11.12 11.00
CA CYS A 278 6.39 10.36 10.08
C CYS A 278 7.83 10.89 9.99
N LEU A 279 8.13 12.11 10.43
CA LEU A 279 9.49 12.68 10.37
C LEU A 279 10.48 12.03 11.34
N HIS A 280 10.07 10.99 12.07
CA HIS A 280 10.88 10.37 13.10
C HIS A 280 11.17 8.88 12.81
N GLY A 281 12.43 8.49 13.01
CA GLY A 281 12.87 7.09 12.92
C GLY A 281 12.68 6.47 11.52
N PRO A 282 12.38 5.17 11.47
CA PRO A 282 12.25 4.42 10.20
C PRO A 282 11.15 4.94 9.28
N GLN A 283 10.11 5.55 9.84
CA GLN A 283 9.00 6.12 9.07
C GLN A 283 9.45 7.28 8.18
N ARG A 284 10.44 8.06 8.62
CA ARG A 284 11.02 9.15 7.82
C ARG A 284 11.65 8.61 6.53
N MET A 285 12.48 7.57 6.64
CA MET A 285 13.12 6.96 5.47
C MET A 285 12.08 6.40 4.50
N LEU A 286 11.06 5.73 5.01
CA LEU A 286 9.98 5.18 4.21
C LEU A 286 9.15 6.30 3.55
N LEU A 287 8.81 7.37 4.29
CA LEU A 287 8.09 8.51 3.75
C LEU A 287 8.91 9.18 2.63
N THR A 288 10.19 9.46 2.85
CA THR A 288 11.09 10.03 1.85
C THR A 288 11.12 9.18 0.59
N LYS A 289 11.33 7.85 0.73
CA LYS A 289 11.35 6.90 -0.39
C LYS A 289 10.06 6.94 -1.20
N VAL A 290 8.92 6.88 -0.53
CA VAL A 290 7.60 6.87 -1.17
C VAL A 290 7.28 8.22 -1.83
N LEU A 291 7.67 9.34 -1.20
CA LEU A 291 7.50 10.68 -1.79
C LEU A 291 8.35 10.87 -3.05
N HIS A 292 9.58 10.36 -3.07
CA HIS A 292 10.41 10.38 -4.28
C HIS A 292 9.77 9.67 -5.46
N MET A 293 8.98 8.61 -5.25
CA MET A 293 8.25 7.95 -6.33
C MET A 293 7.15 8.84 -6.92
N LEU A 294 6.59 9.76 -6.13
CA LEU A 294 5.59 10.73 -6.60
C LEU A 294 6.22 11.91 -7.37
N THR A 295 7.54 12.13 -7.27
CA THR A 295 8.23 13.22 -7.99
C THR A 295 8.31 13.00 -9.50
N SER A 296 7.85 11.86 -10.02
CA SER A 296 7.56 11.67 -11.44
C SER A 296 6.53 12.68 -11.98
N ASP A 297 5.67 13.24 -11.13
CA ASP A 297 4.86 14.43 -11.41
C ASP A 297 5.73 15.68 -11.19
N PRO A 298 6.01 16.50 -12.26
CA PRO A 298 6.91 17.66 -12.17
C PRO A 298 6.54 18.64 -11.07
N MET A 299 5.25 18.86 -10.86
CA MET A 299 4.76 19.79 -9.84
C MET A 299 4.90 19.22 -8.41
N PHE A 300 5.09 17.91 -8.26
CA PHE A 300 5.42 17.29 -6.97
C PHE A 300 6.91 17.46 -6.68
N SER A 301 7.77 17.37 -7.72
CA SER A 301 9.23 17.60 -7.61
C SER A 301 9.58 19.05 -7.27
N GLU A 302 8.75 20.02 -7.72
CA GLU A 302 8.91 21.44 -7.39
C GLU A 302 8.41 21.78 -5.96
N SER A 303 7.74 20.84 -5.28
CA SER A 303 7.25 21.08 -3.92
C SER A 303 8.38 20.89 -2.89
N GLU A 304 8.50 21.80 -1.94
CA GLU A 304 9.47 21.74 -0.84
C GLU A 304 9.23 20.56 0.12
N ILE A 305 8.16 19.77 -0.08
CA ILE A 305 7.73 18.72 0.86
C ILE A 305 8.74 17.58 0.97
N VAL A 306 9.41 17.21 -0.15
CA VAL A 306 10.45 16.17 -0.13
C VAL A 306 11.66 16.66 0.65
N THR A 307 12.06 17.91 0.46
CA THR A 307 13.16 18.55 1.17
C THR A 307 12.94 18.51 2.69
N TYR A 308 11.70 18.69 3.15
CA TYR A 308 11.37 18.59 4.56
C TYR A 308 11.56 17.18 5.16
N CYS A 309 11.55 16.15 4.33
CA CYS A 309 11.89 14.80 4.77
C CYS A 309 13.40 14.53 4.79
N GLU A 310 14.20 15.26 4.02
CA GLU A 310 15.64 15.02 3.86
C GLU A 310 16.49 15.79 4.87
N GLU A 311 16.09 17.00 5.23
CA GLU A 311 16.83 17.86 6.14
C GLU A 311 16.45 17.63 7.60
N ASP A 312 17.42 17.70 8.52
CA ASP A 312 17.21 17.62 9.98
C ASP A 312 16.69 18.95 10.59
N SER A 313 16.06 19.79 9.77
CA SER A 313 15.54 21.07 10.20
C SER A 313 14.28 20.91 11.08
N GLN A 314 14.17 21.74 12.10
CA GLN A 314 12.95 21.90 12.88
C GLN A 314 11.92 22.64 12.02
N TYR A 315 10.86 21.95 11.63
CA TYR A 315 9.76 22.57 10.87
C TYR A 315 8.66 23.00 11.80
N ASP A 316 8.20 24.24 11.58
CA ASP A 316 6.98 24.72 12.16
C ASP A 316 5.76 24.14 11.44
N SER A 317 4.75 23.73 12.21
CA SER A 317 3.48 23.20 11.70
C SER A 317 2.80 24.16 10.71
N ASP A 318 2.95 25.48 10.94
CA ASP A 318 2.32 26.50 10.10
C ASP A 318 2.96 26.55 8.70
N THR A 319 4.27 26.33 8.62
CA THR A 319 4.99 26.23 7.35
C THR A 319 4.54 25.01 6.53
N LEU A 320 4.42 23.84 7.16
CA LEU A 320 3.89 22.63 6.52
C LEU A 320 2.46 22.83 6.01
N ILE A 321 1.60 23.44 6.81
CA ILE A 321 0.22 23.77 6.45
C ILE A 321 0.21 24.74 5.26
N SER A 322 1.07 25.75 5.27
CA SER A 322 1.17 26.72 4.16
C SER A 322 1.54 26.04 2.84
N VAL A 323 2.56 25.19 2.83
CA VAL A 323 2.98 24.45 1.64
C VAL A 323 1.89 23.49 1.15
N PHE A 324 1.29 22.71 2.07
CA PHE A 324 0.19 21.80 1.74
C PHE A 324 -1.02 22.55 1.18
N SER A 325 -1.37 23.72 1.73
CA SER A 325 -2.53 24.50 1.30
C SER A 325 -2.44 25.04 -0.13
N ARG A 326 -1.21 25.21 -0.66
CA ARG A 326 -0.96 25.65 -2.05
C ARG A 326 -1.10 24.55 -3.10
N LEU A 327 -1.11 23.27 -2.69
CA LEU A 327 -1.24 22.15 -3.62
C LEU A 327 -2.64 22.09 -4.23
N SER A 328 -2.75 21.53 -5.44
CA SER A 328 -4.04 21.18 -6.03
C SER A 328 -4.77 20.11 -5.22
N SER A 329 -6.09 19.99 -5.37
CA SER A 329 -6.92 19.03 -4.63
C SER A 329 -6.42 17.59 -4.76
N GLY A 330 -6.09 17.14 -5.97
CA GLY A 330 -5.57 15.78 -6.20
C GLY A 330 -4.26 15.52 -5.48
N ARG A 331 -3.31 16.49 -5.51
CA ARG A 331 -2.04 16.36 -4.80
C ARG A 331 -2.22 16.37 -3.29
N LYS A 332 -3.11 17.21 -2.76
CA LYS A 332 -3.46 17.20 -1.33
C LYS A 332 -3.98 15.84 -0.88
N ILE A 333 -4.87 15.26 -1.65
CA ILE A 333 -5.47 13.94 -1.34
C ILE A 333 -4.40 12.86 -1.33
N ILE A 334 -3.53 12.82 -2.34
CA ILE A 334 -2.44 11.83 -2.38
C ILE A 334 -1.47 12.01 -1.22
N LEU A 335 -0.99 13.23 -1.03
CA LEU A 335 -0.01 13.51 0.00
C LEU A 335 -0.55 13.18 1.40
N LEU A 336 -1.80 13.55 1.67
CA LEU A 336 -2.50 13.20 2.90
C LEU A 336 -2.62 11.68 3.04
N SER A 337 -3.07 10.98 1.97
CA SER A 337 -3.27 9.54 1.99
C SER A 337 -1.97 8.78 2.21
N ILE A 338 -0.91 9.13 1.47
CA ILE A 338 0.41 8.50 1.62
C ILE A 338 0.98 8.75 3.01
N THR A 339 0.92 9.98 3.50
CA THR A 339 1.43 10.32 4.84
C THR A 339 0.70 9.54 5.93
N GLN A 340 -0.63 9.47 5.86
CA GLN A 340 -1.42 8.67 6.79
C GLN A 340 -1.19 7.17 6.62
N LEU A 341 -0.97 6.67 5.40
CA LEU A 341 -0.61 5.28 5.17
C LEU A 341 0.74 4.95 5.80
N VAL A 342 1.77 5.78 5.60
CA VAL A 342 3.09 5.60 6.24
C VAL A 342 2.98 5.60 7.76
N GLU A 343 2.13 6.46 8.33
CA GLU A 343 1.89 6.52 9.77
C GLU A 343 1.13 5.30 10.31
N LYS A 344 0.10 4.84 9.59
CA LYS A 344 -0.88 3.87 10.12
C LYS A 344 -0.63 2.42 9.69
N VAL A 345 0.05 2.19 8.56
CA VAL A 345 0.32 0.83 8.08
C VAL A 345 1.42 0.19 8.93
N MET A 346 1.12 -0.99 9.45
CA MET A 346 2.02 -1.84 10.24
C MET A 346 2.31 -3.13 9.49
N GLU A 347 3.19 -3.96 10.06
CA GLU A 347 3.41 -5.34 9.58
C GLU A 347 2.07 -6.07 9.40
N LYS A 348 1.90 -6.77 8.27
CA LYS A 348 0.69 -7.53 7.93
C LYS A 348 -0.60 -6.69 7.95
N THR A 349 -0.56 -5.48 7.42
CA THR A 349 -1.76 -4.67 7.21
C THR A 349 -2.43 -5.03 5.89
N LEU A 350 -3.77 -5.19 5.92
CA LEU A 350 -4.59 -5.26 4.71
C LEU A 350 -5.24 -3.90 4.47
N VAL A 351 -4.94 -3.32 3.31
CA VAL A 351 -5.43 -2.00 2.89
C VAL A 351 -6.53 -2.17 1.85
N PHE A 352 -7.64 -1.50 2.03
CA PHE A 352 -8.70 -1.39 1.04
C PHE A 352 -8.78 0.02 0.51
N LEU A 353 -8.85 0.17 -0.81
CA LEU A 353 -9.06 1.46 -1.48
C LEU A 353 -10.31 1.37 -2.35
N ASP A 354 -11.16 2.38 -2.27
CA ASP A 354 -12.34 2.50 -3.13
C ASP A 354 -12.22 3.71 -4.05
N GLU A 355 -12.22 3.46 -5.37
CA GLU A 355 -12.15 4.42 -6.47
C GLU A 355 -11.08 5.52 -6.28
N PRO A 356 -9.78 5.17 -6.10
CA PRO A 356 -8.73 6.16 -5.87
C PRO A 356 -8.51 7.11 -7.06
N GLU A 357 -9.00 6.76 -8.25
CA GLU A 357 -8.90 7.56 -9.47
C GLU A 357 -9.74 8.86 -9.46
N GLY A 358 -10.70 9.00 -8.55
CA GLY A 358 -11.73 10.07 -8.60
C GLY A 358 -11.19 11.50 -8.64
N HIS A 359 -9.96 11.75 -8.21
CA HIS A 359 -9.36 13.10 -8.18
C HIS A 359 -7.95 13.15 -8.77
N LEU A 360 -7.50 12.07 -9.44
CA LEU A 360 -6.13 11.89 -9.87
C LEU A 360 -6.02 11.82 -11.40
N HIS A 361 -5.09 12.56 -11.96
CA HIS A 361 -4.75 12.35 -13.37
C HIS A 361 -3.91 11.07 -13.54
N PRO A 362 -3.96 10.42 -14.71
CA PRO A 362 -3.39 9.09 -14.93
C PRO A 362 -1.94 8.90 -14.46
N PRO A 363 -0.95 9.74 -14.81
CA PRO A 363 0.43 9.59 -14.36
C PRO A 363 0.59 9.60 -12.84
N LEU A 364 -0.14 10.49 -12.15
CA LEU A 364 -0.08 10.59 -10.70
C LEU A 364 -0.76 9.39 -10.01
N LEU A 365 -1.81 8.85 -10.63
CA LEU A 365 -2.46 7.62 -10.18
C LEU A 365 -1.50 6.42 -10.27
N SER A 366 -0.79 6.26 -11.41
CA SER A 366 0.23 5.22 -11.58
C SER A 366 1.34 5.35 -10.53
N ALA A 367 1.87 6.56 -10.33
CA ALA A 367 2.89 6.81 -9.31
C ALA A 367 2.39 6.47 -7.89
N PHE A 368 1.14 6.80 -7.58
CA PHE A 368 0.52 6.46 -6.30
C PHE A 368 0.42 4.95 -6.08
N ILE A 369 0.01 4.18 -7.10
CA ILE A 369 -0.06 2.71 -7.01
C ILE A 369 1.32 2.10 -6.79
N ARG A 370 2.37 2.58 -7.48
CA ARG A 370 3.75 2.12 -7.25
C ARG A 370 4.24 2.47 -5.85
N ALA A 371 3.99 3.69 -5.39
CA ALA A 371 4.33 4.14 -4.05
C ALA A 371 3.63 3.32 -2.97
N LEU A 372 2.35 3.00 -3.15
CA LEU A 372 1.58 2.11 -2.27
C LEU A 372 2.17 0.69 -2.26
N SER A 373 2.50 0.13 -3.42
CA SER A 373 3.12 -1.19 -3.52
C SER A 373 4.43 -1.25 -2.72
N GLU A 374 5.29 -0.25 -2.87
CA GLU A 374 6.57 -0.17 -2.16
C GLU A 374 6.40 -0.06 -0.64
N LEU A 375 5.46 0.79 -0.19
CA LEU A 375 5.11 0.90 1.22
C LEU A 375 4.64 -0.44 1.80
N LEU A 376 3.80 -1.15 1.06
CA LEU A 376 3.27 -2.44 1.50
C LEU A 376 4.32 -3.55 1.48
N LEU A 377 5.27 -3.53 0.53
CA LEU A 377 6.43 -4.42 0.55
C LEU A 377 7.27 -4.20 1.81
N ASP A 378 7.50 -2.95 2.22
CA ASP A 378 8.22 -2.67 3.47
C ASP A 378 7.52 -3.25 4.70
N LYS A 379 6.20 -3.25 4.71
CA LYS A 379 5.35 -3.68 5.84
C LYS A 379 4.77 -5.08 5.69
N ASN A 380 5.21 -5.87 4.71
CA ASN A 380 4.62 -7.20 4.44
C ASN A 380 3.09 -7.13 4.36
N GLY A 381 2.58 -6.10 3.70
CA GLY A 381 1.16 -5.78 3.60
C GLY A 381 0.57 -6.11 2.24
N VAL A 382 -0.76 -6.05 2.16
CA VAL A 382 -1.53 -6.32 0.94
C VAL A 382 -2.55 -5.21 0.73
N ALA A 383 -2.78 -4.81 -0.53
CA ALA A 383 -3.90 -3.92 -0.87
C ALA A 383 -4.92 -4.60 -1.78
N ILE A 384 -6.19 -4.24 -1.58
CA ILE A 384 -7.31 -4.58 -2.46
C ILE A 384 -7.95 -3.28 -2.92
N ILE A 385 -7.95 -3.03 -4.23
CA ILE A 385 -8.42 -1.78 -4.83
C ILE A 385 -9.67 -2.07 -5.65
N ALA A 386 -10.79 -1.41 -5.32
CA ALA A 386 -11.93 -1.34 -6.22
C ALA A 386 -11.78 -0.14 -7.15
N THR A 387 -11.94 -0.34 -8.44
CA THR A 387 -11.72 0.69 -9.45
C THR A 387 -12.57 0.48 -10.69
N HIS A 388 -12.73 1.54 -11.48
CA HIS A 388 -13.18 1.46 -12.87
C HIS A 388 -12.10 1.97 -13.85
N SER A 389 -10.89 2.28 -13.35
CA SER A 389 -9.80 2.85 -14.14
C SER A 389 -8.89 1.78 -14.75
N PRO A 390 -8.73 1.72 -16.09
CA PRO A 390 -7.76 0.85 -16.73
C PRO A 390 -6.31 1.24 -16.42
N VAL A 391 -6.05 2.47 -15.99
CA VAL A 391 -4.72 2.95 -15.61
C VAL A 391 -4.15 2.15 -14.43
N ILE A 392 -4.99 1.80 -13.45
CA ILE A 392 -4.57 0.96 -12.32
C ILE A 392 -4.21 -0.45 -12.79
N LEU A 393 -4.91 -0.96 -13.81
CA LEU A 393 -4.62 -2.30 -14.34
C LEU A 393 -3.22 -2.40 -14.96
N GLN A 394 -2.74 -1.31 -15.59
CA GLN A 394 -1.39 -1.26 -16.17
C GLN A 394 -0.28 -1.49 -15.14
N GLU A 395 -0.59 -1.22 -13.86
CA GLU A 395 0.36 -1.32 -12.76
C GLU A 395 0.34 -2.69 -12.05
N VAL A 396 -0.58 -3.59 -12.43
CA VAL A 396 -0.85 -4.83 -11.69
C VAL A 396 -0.92 -6.01 -12.65
N PRO A 397 -0.25 -7.16 -12.35
CA PRO A 397 -0.30 -8.33 -13.21
C PRO A 397 -1.70 -8.97 -13.21
N ARG A 398 -2.05 -9.62 -14.33
CA ARG A 398 -3.36 -10.24 -14.60
C ARG A 398 -3.85 -11.16 -13.46
N ASN A 399 -2.95 -11.93 -12.87
CA ASN A 399 -3.28 -12.88 -11.80
C ASN A 399 -3.71 -12.18 -10.48
N CYS A 400 -3.50 -10.87 -10.35
CA CYS A 400 -3.95 -10.06 -9.23
C CYS A 400 -5.24 -9.27 -9.53
N ILE A 401 -5.87 -9.48 -10.70
CA ILE A 401 -7.06 -8.73 -11.12
C ILE A 401 -8.28 -9.64 -11.21
N TRP A 402 -9.39 -9.15 -10.64
CA TRP A 402 -10.72 -9.73 -10.78
C TRP A 402 -11.66 -8.75 -11.46
N LYS A 403 -12.28 -9.18 -12.56
CA LYS A 403 -13.30 -8.44 -13.30
C LYS A 403 -14.67 -8.86 -12.82
N LEU A 404 -15.45 -7.90 -12.28
CA LEU A 404 -16.85 -8.12 -11.91
C LEU A 404 -17.78 -7.80 -13.08
N ARG A 405 -18.66 -8.73 -13.39
CA ARG A 405 -19.76 -8.55 -14.34
C ARG A 405 -21.08 -8.82 -13.64
N ARG A 406 -22.06 -7.97 -13.91
CA ARG A 406 -23.43 -8.13 -13.40
C ARG A 406 -24.43 -8.11 -14.53
N THR A 407 -25.32 -9.10 -14.54
CA THR A 407 -26.47 -9.17 -15.45
C THR A 407 -27.71 -9.44 -14.60
N GLY A 408 -28.52 -8.41 -14.39
CA GLY A 408 -29.64 -8.47 -13.46
C GLY A 408 -29.21 -8.79 -12.02
N ALA A 409 -29.71 -9.90 -11.48
CA ALA A 409 -29.34 -10.38 -10.15
C ALA A 409 -28.05 -11.23 -10.14
N TYR A 410 -27.59 -11.71 -11.31
CA TYR A 410 -26.41 -12.53 -11.44
C TYR A 410 -25.14 -11.68 -11.46
N CYS A 411 -24.22 -11.95 -10.55
CA CYS A 411 -22.92 -11.30 -10.50
C CYS A 411 -21.81 -12.37 -10.52
N LYS A 412 -20.84 -12.19 -11.41
CA LYS A 412 -19.70 -13.10 -11.61
C LYS A 412 -18.40 -12.36 -11.46
N ALA A 413 -17.42 -13.01 -10.83
CA ALA A 413 -16.02 -12.59 -10.83
C ALA A 413 -15.24 -13.50 -11.79
N GLU A 414 -14.44 -12.90 -12.68
CA GLU A 414 -13.61 -13.64 -13.63
C GLU A 414 -12.23 -12.97 -13.77
N ARG A 415 -11.21 -13.73 -14.19
CA ARG A 415 -9.90 -13.18 -14.50
C ARG A 415 -9.92 -12.51 -15.86
N LEU A 416 -8.98 -11.59 -16.11
CA LEU A 416 -8.79 -11.04 -17.45
C LEU A 416 -8.25 -12.13 -18.40
N ASN A 417 -8.60 -12.02 -19.69
CA ASN A 417 -8.08 -12.95 -20.72
C ASN A 417 -6.68 -12.57 -21.20
N ILE A 418 -6.27 -11.32 -20.99
CA ILE A 418 -5.00 -10.76 -21.46
C ILE A 418 -4.13 -10.37 -20.27
N GLU A 419 -2.80 -10.24 -20.48
CA GLU A 419 -1.92 -9.65 -19.48
C GLU A 419 -2.20 -8.15 -19.37
N SER A 420 -2.18 -7.64 -18.13
CA SER A 420 -2.53 -6.25 -17.84
C SER A 420 -1.30 -5.37 -17.59
N PHE A 421 -0.28 -5.93 -16.95
CA PHE A 421 0.91 -5.17 -16.60
C PHE A 421 1.60 -4.63 -17.85
N GLY A 422 1.69 -3.30 -17.96
CA GLY A 422 2.28 -2.63 -19.11
C GLY A 422 1.47 -2.65 -20.41
N SER A 423 0.23 -3.18 -20.41
CA SER A 423 -0.66 -3.17 -21.57
C SER A 423 -1.19 -1.76 -21.86
N ASP A 424 -1.60 -1.50 -23.09
CA ASP A 424 -2.19 -0.21 -23.46
C ASP A 424 -3.62 -0.04 -22.91
N ILE A 425 -3.99 1.22 -22.65
CA ILE A 425 -5.28 1.57 -22.00
C ILE A 425 -6.48 1.18 -22.88
N THR A 426 -6.37 1.27 -24.20
CA THR A 426 -7.47 0.97 -25.11
C THR A 426 -7.80 -0.51 -25.07
N THR A 427 -6.79 -1.37 -25.13
CA THR A 427 -6.92 -2.82 -25.01
C THR A 427 -7.53 -3.20 -23.66
N LEU A 428 -7.04 -2.64 -22.56
CA LEU A 428 -7.59 -2.89 -21.22
C LEU A 428 -9.02 -2.41 -21.07
N THR A 429 -9.35 -1.23 -21.64
CA THR A 429 -10.72 -0.69 -21.65
C THR A 429 -11.67 -1.61 -22.38
N THR A 430 -11.25 -2.11 -23.54
CA THR A 430 -12.04 -3.04 -24.36
C THR A 430 -12.22 -4.39 -23.64
N GLU A 431 -11.18 -4.93 -23.04
CA GLU A 431 -11.25 -6.18 -22.26
C GLU A 431 -12.24 -6.07 -21.09
N VAL A 432 -12.22 -4.95 -20.36
CA VAL A 432 -13.06 -4.79 -19.18
C VAL A 432 -14.50 -4.44 -19.54
N PHE A 433 -14.71 -3.45 -20.43
CA PHE A 433 -16.01 -2.83 -20.69
C PHE A 433 -16.65 -3.35 -22.00
N GLY A 434 -15.87 -3.91 -22.93
CA GLY A 434 -16.33 -4.63 -24.12
C GLY A 434 -17.39 -3.88 -24.94
N LEU A 435 -18.54 -4.53 -25.12
CA LEU A 435 -19.66 -4.02 -25.95
C LEU A 435 -20.18 -2.63 -25.57
N GLU A 436 -19.93 -2.11 -24.35
CA GLU A 436 -20.36 -0.76 -24.01
C GLU A 436 -19.53 0.30 -24.71
N VAL A 437 -18.24 0.06 -24.89
CA VAL A 437 -17.37 0.97 -25.66
C VAL A 437 -17.86 0.99 -27.12
N ILE A 438 -18.21 -0.18 -27.66
CA ILE A 438 -18.68 -0.34 -29.05
C ILE A 438 -20.08 0.30 -29.25
N ASN A 439 -20.95 0.28 -28.24
CA ASN A 439 -22.33 0.75 -28.36
C ASN A 439 -22.56 2.19 -27.82
N SER A 440 -21.53 2.89 -27.38
CA SER A 440 -21.64 4.21 -26.76
C SER A 440 -20.79 5.28 -27.44
N GLY A 441 -21.09 6.55 -27.14
CA GLY A 441 -20.30 7.68 -27.58
C GLY A 441 -20.16 7.78 -29.10
N PHE A 442 -18.93 8.00 -29.57
CA PHE A 442 -18.67 8.21 -31.00
C PHE A 442 -18.88 6.96 -31.85
N HIS A 443 -18.73 5.75 -31.29
CA HIS A 443 -19.02 4.50 -32.01
C HIS A 443 -20.45 4.44 -32.53
N SER A 444 -21.44 4.77 -31.67
CA SER A 444 -22.85 4.81 -32.05
C SER A 444 -23.12 5.89 -33.12
N LEU A 445 -22.42 7.04 -33.06
CA LEU A 445 -22.51 8.07 -34.07
C LEU A 445 -21.95 7.59 -35.42
N LEU A 446 -20.76 6.97 -35.40
CA LEU A 446 -20.14 6.44 -36.62
C LEU A 446 -21.02 5.35 -37.26
N GLN A 447 -21.58 4.45 -36.47
CA GLN A 447 -22.50 3.41 -36.98
C GLN A 447 -23.71 4.01 -37.67
N LYS A 448 -24.32 5.08 -37.09
CA LYS A 448 -25.43 5.80 -37.74
C LYS A 448 -25.01 6.43 -39.08
N LEU A 449 -23.81 7.04 -39.12
CA LEU A 449 -23.31 7.66 -40.34
C LEU A 449 -22.98 6.63 -41.41
N VAL A 450 -22.40 5.47 -41.05
CA VAL A 450 -22.18 4.36 -41.99
C VAL A 450 -23.51 3.81 -42.54
N ASN A 451 -24.50 3.65 -41.66
CA ASN A 451 -25.83 3.19 -42.11
C ASN A 451 -26.50 4.19 -43.07
N LEU A 452 -26.29 5.51 -42.85
CA LEU A 452 -26.89 6.57 -43.67
C LEU A 452 -26.18 6.77 -45.01
N HIS A 453 -24.84 6.74 -45.01
CA HIS A 453 -24.03 7.13 -46.17
C HIS A 453 -23.44 5.93 -46.93
N GLY A 454 -23.28 4.76 -46.29
CA GLY A 454 -22.83 3.52 -46.91
C GLY A 454 -21.32 3.46 -47.27
N ASP A 455 -20.68 4.59 -47.55
CA ASP A 455 -19.29 4.65 -48.06
C ASP A 455 -18.39 5.43 -47.09
N TYR A 456 -17.12 4.99 -46.99
CA TYR A 456 -16.10 5.60 -46.14
C TYR A 456 -15.88 7.11 -46.43
N ASN A 457 -15.75 7.45 -47.71
CA ASN A 457 -15.47 8.85 -48.09
C ASN A 457 -16.66 9.77 -47.83
N ALA A 458 -17.89 9.29 -48.01
CA ALA A 458 -19.11 10.02 -47.69
C ALA A 458 -19.24 10.25 -46.17
N VAL A 459 -18.93 9.27 -45.35
CA VAL A 459 -18.85 9.44 -43.89
C VAL A 459 -17.79 10.47 -43.50
N LEU A 460 -16.62 10.41 -44.15
CA LEU A 460 -15.53 11.33 -43.85
C LEU A 460 -15.89 12.77 -44.26
N GLN A 461 -16.59 12.96 -45.37
CA GLN A 461 -17.12 14.27 -45.79
C GLN A 461 -18.17 14.80 -44.82
N ALA A 462 -19.09 13.94 -44.37
CA ALA A 462 -20.12 14.33 -43.41
C ALA A 462 -19.51 14.83 -42.08
N LEU A 463 -18.31 14.32 -41.72
CA LEU A 463 -17.54 14.74 -40.56
C LEU A 463 -16.55 15.89 -40.87
N ASN A 464 -16.57 16.49 -42.05
CA ASN A 464 -15.63 17.50 -42.51
C ASN A 464 -14.14 17.05 -42.31
N GLY A 465 -13.86 15.78 -42.45
CA GLY A 465 -12.53 15.18 -42.20
C GLY A 465 -12.10 15.12 -40.75
N GLN A 466 -12.91 15.57 -39.81
CA GLN A 466 -12.63 15.61 -38.36
C GLN A 466 -12.84 14.24 -37.72
N LEU A 467 -11.96 13.28 -38.04
CA LEU A 467 -12.02 11.91 -37.51
C LEU A 467 -10.62 11.43 -37.22
N GLY A 468 -10.40 11.01 -35.96
CA GLY A 468 -9.12 10.46 -35.50
C GLY A 468 -8.79 9.11 -36.15
N ALA A 469 -7.54 8.63 -35.98
CA ALA A 469 -7.06 7.40 -36.63
C ALA A 469 -7.90 6.17 -36.28
N GLU A 470 -8.27 5.99 -35.00
CA GLU A 470 -9.11 4.90 -34.52
C GLU A 470 -10.51 4.94 -35.16
N GLY A 471 -11.15 6.12 -35.15
CA GLY A 471 -12.45 6.31 -35.80
C GLY A 471 -12.42 6.02 -37.31
N ARG A 472 -11.33 6.36 -38.01
CA ARG A 472 -11.13 6.04 -39.42
C ARG A 472 -11.03 4.54 -39.67
N ALA A 473 -10.28 3.81 -38.80
CA ALA A 473 -10.19 2.37 -38.87
C ALA A 473 -11.54 1.71 -38.64
N LEU A 474 -12.28 2.16 -37.64
CA LEU A 474 -13.63 1.68 -37.32
C LEU A 474 -14.62 1.87 -38.47
N VAL A 475 -14.67 3.07 -39.07
CA VAL A 475 -15.55 3.33 -40.22
C VAL A 475 -15.24 2.41 -41.39
N LYS A 476 -13.95 2.17 -41.69
CA LYS A 476 -13.56 1.21 -42.73
C LYS A 476 -14.08 -0.20 -42.43
N THR A 477 -13.88 -0.67 -41.19
CA THR A 477 -14.37 -1.99 -40.77
C THR A 477 -15.88 -2.09 -40.84
N MET A 478 -16.61 -1.05 -40.36
CA MET A 478 -18.08 -1.02 -40.38
C MET A 478 -18.65 -1.02 -41.83
N VAL A 479 -17.98 -0.32 -42.73
CA VAL A 479 -18.37 -0.31 -44.16
C VAL A 479 -18.14 -1.68 -44.77
N MET A 480 -16.96 -2.29 -44.55
CA MET A 480 -16.67 -3.64 -45.06
C MET A 480 -17.69 -4.67 -44.58
N LEU A 481 -17.99 -4.69 -43.29
CA LEU A 481 -18.99 -5.61 -42.73
C LEU A 481 -20.41 -5.34 -43.23
N LYS A 482 -20.72 -4.11 -43.60
CA LYS A 482 -22.01 -3.81 -44.23
C LYS A 482 -22.08 -4.37 -45.65
N ASP A 483 -21.02 -4.15 -46.42
CA ASP A 483 -20.94 -4.65 -47.82
C ASP A 483 -20.97 -6.20 -47.87
N GLU A 484 -20.31 -6.90 -46.91
CA GLU A 484 -20.38 -8.37 -46.80
C GLU A 484 -21.80 -8.86 -46.50
N ASN A 485 -22.52 -8.20 -45.55
CA ASN A 485 -23.86 -8.58 -45.17
C ASN A 485 -24.92 -8.27 -46.31
N GLU A 486 -24.68 -7.25 -47.12
CA GLU A 486 -25.52 -6.94 -48.29
C GLU A 486 -25.26 -7.92 -49.44
N GLY A 487 -23.98 -8.40 -49.63
CA GLY A 487 -23.62 -9.40 -50.64
C GLY A 487 -24.18 -10.80 -50.37
N GLU A 488 -24.24 -11.24 -49.08
CA GLU A 488 -24.82 -12.56 -48.72
C GLU A 488 -26.37 -12.60 -48.94
N ASN A 489 -27.05 -11.45 -48.82
CA ASN A 489 -28.52 -11.38 -49.06
C ASN A 489 -28.91 -11.38 -50.56
N ASP A 490 -27.96 -11.04 -51.44
CA ASP A 490 -28.20 -11.06 -52.89
C ASP A 490 -27.92 -12.43 -53.55
N GLU A 491 -27.21 -13.34 -52.87
CA GLU A 491 -26.97 -14.71 -53.37
C GLU A 491 -28.07 -15.72 -52.98
N ASP A 492 -28.97 -15.37 -52.05
CA ASP A 492 -30.09 -16.21 -51.59
C ASP A 492 -31.43 -15.81 -52.26
N THR A 493 -31.45 -14.92 -53.27
CA THR A 493 -32.61 -14.55 -54.08
C THR A 493 -32.46 -15.00 -55.53
#